data_124bacd3a27ba90fa68f33dcde66b49d
#
_entry.id   124bacd3a27ba90fa68f33dcde66b49d
#
_cell.length_a   1.000
_cell.length_b   1.000
_cell.length_c   1.000
_cell.angle_alpha   90.00
_cell.angle_beta   90.00
_cell.angle_gamma   90.00
#
_symmetry.space_group_name_H-M   'P 1'
#
loop_
_entity.id
_entity.type
_entity.pdbx_description
1 polymer ?
#
loop_
_entity_poly.entity_id
_entity_poly.type
_entity_poly.pdbx_seq_one_letter_code
_entity_poly.pdbx_strand_id
1 'polypeptide(L)'
;MHIPGAADKFAHVFSWDEMNRLLNMSKLWSDRSMSIVLDGKSVDLAEYGRAGQTREGNQAIMPDPEQIMLLLRRGGTLVLDLIETLSPGVSTISAALQTATGGVAVCNVYCSWRAQQGFKAHCDSTDVFAIHIEGSKIWRVYEGRADNATDIAGHDYGSFTPEHHDRAKGKLLEEIEMKPGDVLYLPKGQYHEALASSDASLHLSFGIGQPTGIDVISRLVRSLPDESLFRQSLPHFDRPQAHREHLRAIADRIHEILIQASLSDQIRDWQRDRAMSERCGHYDLPSREHTTRFRVRSLGVQVDSTGGVPVLRVPGGELPLESGEEGAASWILERDYVEESEVEKRFAALGPDGVQNLIARLEACSILDRI
;
A
#
# COMPACT_ATOMS: atom_id res chain seq x y z
N MET A 1 -17.38 0.76 -3.84
CA MET A 1 -17.71 -0.44 -4.67
C MET A 1 -17.45 -1.67 -3.84
N HIS A 2 -18.44 -2.52 -3.65
CA HIS A 2 -18.33 -3.81 -2.96
C HIS A 2 -18.16 -4.94 -3.98
N ILE A 3 -17.22 -5.84 -3.72
CA ILE A 3 -16.89 -6.99 -4.57
C ILE A 3 -16.97 -8.24 -3.68
N PRO A 4 -18.07 -9.02 -3.76
CA PRO A 4 -18.18 -10.28 -3.03
C PRO A 4 -17.16 -11.31 -3.52
N GLY A 5 -16.66 -12.14 -2.60
CA GLY A 5 -15.68 -13.17 -2.90
C GLY A 5 -16.00 -14.50 -2.21
N ALA A 6 -15.32 -15.57 -2.65
CA ALA A 6 -15.37 -16.85 -1.95
C ALA A 6 -14.70 -16.71 -0.58
N ALA A 7 -15.24 -17.37 0.44
CA ALA A 7 -14.79 -17.20 1.83
C ALA A 7 -13.32 -17.56 2.07
N ASP A 8 -12.75 -18.44 1.25
CA ASP A 8 -11.37 -18.89 1.31
C ASP A 8 -10.42 -18.06 0.43
N LYS A 9 -10.94 -17.08 -0.33
CA LYS A 9 -10.16 -16.30 -1.31
C LYS A 9 -8.87 -15.71 -0.73
N PHE A 10 -8.90 -15.23 0.50
CA PHE A 10 -7.75 -14.59 1.16
C PHE A 10 -7.20 -15.39 2.35
N ALA A 11 -7.61 -16.66 2.53
CA ALA A 11 -7.17 -17.49 3.64
C ALA A 11 -5.64 -17.72 3.66
N HIS A 12 -5.00 -17.68 2.49
CA HIS A 12 -3.54 -17.77 2.34
C HIS A 12 -2.81 -16.44 2.55
N VAL A 13 -3.53 -15.31 2.60
CA VAL A 13 -2.96 -13.97 2.77
C VAL A 13 -2.80 -13.63 4.24
N PHE A 14 -3.85 -13.85 5.03
CA PHE A 14 -3.88 -13.53 6.46
C PHE A 14 -4.91 -14.42 7.18
N SER A 15 -4.70 -14.64 8.49
CA SER A 15 -5.56 -15.48 9.32
C SER A 15 -5.43 -15.12 10.80
N TRP A 16 -6.27 -15.71 11.67
CA TRP A 16 -6.11 -15.64 13.13
C TRP A 16 -4.75 -16.16 13.61
N ASP A 17 -4.21 -17.20 12.99
CA ASP A 17 -2.91 -17.74 13.35
C ASP A 17 -1.80 -16.74 13.04
N GLU A 18 -1.86 -16.09 11.89
CA GLU A 18 -0.92 -15.03 11.51
C GLU A 18 -1.05 -13.81 12.44
N MET A 19 -2.27 -13.40 12.79
CA MET A 19 -2.50 -12.32 13.77
C MET A 19 -1.88 -12.67 15.12
N ASN A 20 -2.10 -13.89 15.63
CA ASN A 20 -1.52 -14.36 16.86
C ASN A 20 0.02 -14.43 16.80
N ARG A 21 0.57 -14.89 15.68
CA ARG A 21 2.02 -14.91 15.44
C ARG A 21 2.61 -13.51 15.55
N LEU A 22 2.01 -12.54 14.89
CA LEU A 22 2.45 -11.15 14.92
C LEU A 22 2.34 -10.54 16.33
N LEU A 23 1.22 -10.71 17.01
CA LEU A 23 1.03 -10.19 18.38
C LEU A 23 2.06 -10.73 19.35
N ASN A 24 2.46 -12.00 19.23
CA ASN A 24 3.48 -12.60 20.07
C ASN A 24 4.91 -12.09 19.81
N MET A 25 5.13 -11.32 18.74
CA MET A 25 6.37 -10.57 18.51
C MET A 25 6.40 -9.29 19.36
N SER A 26 6.19 -9.41 20.67
CA SER A 26 5.89 -8.33 21.62
C SER A 26 6.88 -7.16 21.61
N LYS A 27 8.11 -7.36 21.13
CA LYS A 27 9.14 -6.31 21.04
C LYS A 27 9.05 -5.43 19.79
N LEU A 28 8.15 -5.77 18.86
CA LEU A 28 7.87 -4.95 17.67
C LEU A 28 6.81 -3.87 17.94
N TRP A 29 5.96 -4.09 18.93
CA TRP A 29 4.78 -3.24 19.16
C TRP A 29 5.09 -2.11 20.11
N SER A 30 4.63 -0.92 19.76
CA SER A 30 4.71 0.29 20.56
C SER A 30 3.52 1.21 20.23
N ASP A 31 3.46 2.35 20.85
CA ASP A 31 2.51 3.44 20.57
C ASP A 31 2.50 3.92 19.12
N ARG A 32 3.53 3.59 18.33
CA ARG A 32 3.67 3.99 16.91
C ARG A 32 3.18 2.93 15.92
N SER A 33 2.92 1.72 16.38
CA SER A 33 2.61 0.59 15.53
C SER A 33 1.39 -0.21 15.99
N MET A 34 0.82 0.16 17.16
CA MET A 34 -0.36 -0.48 17.72
C MET A 34 -1.24 0.57 18.39
N SER A 35 -2.53 0.51 18.13
CA SER A 35 -3.53 1.35 18.80
C SER A 35 -4.80 0.55 19.13
N ILE A 36 -5.58 1.07 20.09
CA ILE A 36 -6.89 0.51 20.44
C ILE A 36 -7.93 1.61 20.37
N VAL A 37 -9.05 1.29 19.76
CA VAL A 37 -10.22 2.17 19.69
C VAL A 37 -11.37 1.52 20.44
N LEU A 38 -12.00 2.24 21.33
CA LEU A 38 -13.16 1.81 22.11
C LEU A 38 -14.21 2.92 22.09
N ASP A 39 -15.46 2.57 21.75
CA ASP A 39 -16.59 3.50 21.65
C ASP A 39 -16.29 4.74 20.73
N GLY A 40 -15.58 4.50 19.63
CA GLY A 40 -15.22 5.52 18.66
C GLY A 40 -14.14 6.50 19.12
N LYS A 41 -13.40 6.16 20.17
CA LYS A 41 -12.28 6.98 20.70
C LYS A 41 -11.03 6.14 20.82
N SER A 42 -9.90 6.74 20.47
CA SER A 42 -8.60 6.13 20.76
C SER A 42 -8.43 6.01 22.29
N VAL A 43 -8.03 4.84 22.74
CA VAL A 43 -7.70 4.57 24.14
C VAL A 43 -6.30 5.10 24.41
N ASP A 44 -6.11 5.79 25.53
CA ASP A 44 -4.78 6.28 25.91
C ASP A 44 -3.85 5.08 26.14
N LEU A 45 -2.64 5.18 25.62
CA LEU A 45 -1.63 4.15 25.78
C LEU A 45 -1.35 3.82 27.25
N ALA A 46 -1.49 4.81 28.14
CA ALA A 46 -1.35 4.61 29.59
C ALA A 46 -2.34 3.58 30.18
N GLU A 47 -3.47 3.32 29.50
CA GLU A 47 -4.48 2.35 29.94
C GLU A 47 -4.11 0.90 29.61
N TYR A 48 -3.28 0.68 28.58
CA TYR A 48 -2.92 -0.67 28.11
C TYR A 48 -1.42 -0.86 27.88
N GLY A 49 -0.61 0.11 28.26
CA GLY A 49 0.83 0.06 28.11
C GLY A 49 1.57 0.06 29.44
N ARG A 50 2.80 -0.40 29.41
CA ARG A 50 3.74 -0.36 30.55
C ARG A 50 5.13 0.07 30.06
N ALA A 51 5.88 0.71 30.94
CA ALA A 51 7.27 1.06 30.66
C ALA A 51 8.10 -0.19 30.32
N GLY A 52 8.87 -0.11 29.27
CA GLY A 52 9.69 -1.21 28.78
C GLY A 52 10.75 -0.73 27.79
N GLN A 53 11.32 -1.67 27.03
CA GLN A 53 12.31 -1.38 26.01
C GLN A 53 11.94 -2.05 24.70
N THR A 54 12.13 -1.33 23.59
CA THR A 54 12.03 -1.88 22.25
C THR A 54 13.13 -2.92 22.01
N ARG A 55 13.07 -3.59 20.88
CA ARG A 55 14.09 -4.55 20.44
C ARG A 55 15.51 -3.92 20.40
N GLU A 56 15.59 -2.67 19.99
CA GLU A 56 16.83 -1.89 19.88
C GLU A 56 17.31 -1.34 21.25
N GLY A 57 16.58 -1.61 22.34
CA GLY A 57 16.92 -1.17 23.69
C GLY A 57 16.45 0.25 24.03
N ASN A 58 15.70 0.91 23.17
CA ASN A 58 15.14 2.24 23.45
C ASN A 58 14.01 2.15 24.48
N GLN A 59 13.96 3.10 25.39
CA GLN A 59 12.84 3.23 26.33
C GLN A 59 11.54 3.55 25.55
N ALA A 60 10.50 2.78 25.81
CA ALA A 60 9.19 2.95 25.19
C ALA A 60 8.09 2.46 26.14
N ILE A 61 6.86 2.87 25.87
CA ILE A 61 5.70 2.24 26.45
C ILE A 61 5.33 1.06 25.56
N MET A 62 5.40 -0.14 26.14
CA MET A 62 5.14 -1.42 25.46
C MET A 62 3.72 -1.86 25.77
N PRO A 63 2.97 -2.38 24.81
CA PRO A 63 1.64 -2.92 25.02
C PRO A 63 1.64 -4.03 26.07
N ASP A 64 0.68 -3.99 26.99
CA ASP A 64 0.46 -5.05 27.96
C ASP A 64 -0.62 -6.03 27.46
N PRO A 65 -0.28 -7.31 27.22
CA PRO A 65 -1.22 -8.27 26.64
C PRO A 65 -2.50 -8.46 27.47
N GLU A 66 -2.41 -8.40 28.80
CA GLU A 66 -3.58 -8.59 29.68
C GLU A 66 -4.56 -7.42 29.55
N GLN A 67 -4.04 -6.19 29.52
CA GLN A 67 -4.86 -4.99 29.35
C GLN A 67 -5.47 -4.93 27.95
N ILE A 68 -4.73 -5.29 26.91
CA ILE A 68 -5.23 -5.39 25.55
C ILE A 68 -6.39 -6.39 25.49
N MET A 69 -6.23 -7.58 26.06
CA MET A 69 -7.29 -8.60 26.08
C MET A 69 -8.53 -8.14 26.87
N LEU A 70 -8.36 -7.36 27.94
CA LEU A 70 -9.47 -6.76 28.67
C LEU A 70 -10.24 -5.74 27.81
N LEU A 71 -9.53 -4.88 27.09
CA LEU A 71 -10.14 -3.89 26.19
C LEU A 71 -10.86 -4.56 25.02
N LEU A 72 -10.28 -5.58 24.41
CA LEU A 72 -10.92 -6.37 23.36
C LEU A 72 -12.22 -7.03 23.86
N ARG A 73 -12.21 -7.62 25.08
CA ARG A 73 -13.43 -8.20 25.69
C ARG A 73 -14.50 -7.15 25.99
N ARG A 74 -14.14 -5.88 26.15
CA ARG A 74 -15.07 -4.75 26.31
C ARG A 74 -15.60 -4.24 24.97
N GLY A 75 -15.15 -4.82 23.85
CA GLY A 75 -15.55 -4.44 22.49
C GLY A 75 -14.58 -3.48 21.79
N GLY A 76 -13.35 -3.38 22.28
CA GLY A 76 -12.31 -2.60 21.62
C GLY A 76 -11.95 -3.18 20.25
N THR A 77 -11.46 -2.30 19.39
CA THR A 77 -10.82 -2.66 18.13
C THR A 77 -9.33 -2.43 18.26
N LEU A 78 -8.54 -3.48 18.13
CA LEU A 78 -7.09 -3.42 18.05
C LEU A 78 -6.69 -3.15 16.60
N VAL A 79 -5.79 -2.20 16.40
CA VAL A 79 -5.22 -1.85 15.10
C VAL A 79 -3.71 -2.08 15.17
N LEU A 80 -3.18 -2.81 14.18
CA LEU A 80 -1.74 -2.92 13.96
C LEU A 80 -1.40 -2.28 12.63
N ASP A 81 -0.42 -1.39 12.62
CA ASP A 81 -0.03 -0.63 11.45
C ASP A 81 1.12 -1.29 10.69
N LEU A 82 1.21 -1.01 9.39
CA LEU A 82 2.30 -1.42 8.48
C LEU A 82 2.50 -2.95 8.41
N ILE A 83 1.42 -3.71 8.40
CA ILE A 83 1.46 -5.18 8.40
C ILE A 83 2.06 -5.77 7.12
N GLU A 84 2.02 -5.06 6.01
CA GLU A 84 2.69 -5.44 4.77
C GLU A 84 4.21 -5.62 4.96
N THR A 85 4.80 -5.01 5.99
CA THR A 85 6.22 -5.16 6.32
C THR A 85 6.53 -6.44 7.10
N LEU A 86 5.51 -7.10 7.65
CA LEU A 86 5.66 -8.22 8.60
C LEU A 86 5.02 -9.52 8.10
N SER A 87 4.10 -9.44 7.14
CA SER A 87 3.37 -10.59 6.60
C SER A 87 3.57 -10.71 5.08
N PRO A 88 4.18 -11.80 4.59
CA PRO A 88 4.43 -12.02 3.16
C PRO A 88 3.18 -11.97 2.30
N GLY A 89 2.06 -12.57 2.76
CA GLY A 89 0.79 -12.54 2.04
C GLY A 89 0.26 -11.11 1.86
N VAL A 90 0.30 -10.31 2.92
CA VAL A 90 -0.13 -8.89 2.90
C VAL A 90 0.79 -8.06 1.99
N SER A 91 2.11 -8.27 2.07
CA SER A 91 3.07 -7.61 1.20
C SER A 91 2.82 -7.88 -0.28
N THR A 92 2.44 -9.10 -0.64
CA THR A 92 2.11 -9.45 -2.04
C THR A 92 0.92 -8.63 -2.55
N ILE A 93 -0.14 -8.50 -1.75
CA ILE A 93 -1.30 -7.65 -2.11
C ILE A 93 -0.90 -6.17 -2.19
N SER A 94 -0.13 -5.67 -1.21
CA SER A 94 0.39 -4.30 -1.22
C SER A 94 1.15 -4.01 -2.52
N ALA A 95 2.08 -4.87 -2.91
CA ALA A 95 2.86 -4.74 -4.13
C ALA A 95 1.99 -4.75 -5.41
N ALA A 96 0.94 -5.59 -5.45
CA ALA A 96 -0.01 -5.61 -6.55
C ALA A 96 -0.81 -4.30 -6.65
N LEU A 97 -1.32 -3.80 -5.51
CA LEU A 97 -2.03 -2.53 -5.46
C LEU A 97 -1.14 -1.35 -5.85
N GLN A 98 0.11 -1.29 -5.38
CA GLN A 98 1.09 -0.27 -5.77
C GLN A 98 1.32 -0.25 -7.28
N THR A 99 1.48 -1.43 -7.87
CA THR A 99 1.68 -1.53 -9.33
C THR A 99 0.44 -1.11 -10.12
N ALA A 100 -0.74 -1.52 -9.66
CA ALA A 100 -2.00 -1.20 -10.36
C ALA A 100 -2.38 0.28 -10.26
N THR A 101 -2.03 0.95 -9.16
CA THR A 101 -2.47 2.31 -8.87
C THR A 101 -1.37 3.37 -9.07
N GLY A 102 -0.10 2.98 -9.07
CA GLY A 102 1.04 3.90 -9.08
C GLY A 102 1.23 4.67 -7.75
N GLY A 103 0.48 4.30 -6.70
CA GLY A 103 0.60 4.85 -5.36
C GLY A 103 1.42 3.97 -4.43
N VAL A 104 1.65 4.41 -3.20
CA VAL A 104 2.23 3.60 -2.12
C VAL A 104 1.08 2.99 -1.32
N ALA A 105 1.09 1.67 -1.17
CA ALA A 105 0.09 0.93 -0.41
C ALA A 105 0.65 0.53 0.96
N VAL A 106 0.01 1.02 2.02
CA VAL A 106 0.27 0.61 3.40
C VAL A 106 -0.93 -0.17 3.92
N CYS A 107 -0.70 -1.16 4.78
CA CYS A 107 -1.78 -2.01 5.29
C CYS A 107 -1.84 -1.99 6.81
N ASN A 108 -3.03 -1.71 7.32
CA ASN A 108 -3.35 -1.89 8.73
C ASN A 108 -4.29 -3.08 8.89
N VAL A 109 -4.10 -3.87 9.94
CA VAL A 109 -5.05 -4.93 10.33
C VAL A 109 -5.90 -4.46 11.50
N TYR A 110 -7.19 -4.71 11.38
CA TYR A 110 -8.20 -4.38 12.39
C TYR A 110 -8.78 -5.66 12.98
N CYS A 111 -8.57 -5.85 14.27
CA CYS A 111 -9.13 -6.95 15.05
C CYS A 111 -10.17 -6.39 16.01
N SER A 112 -11.44 -6.73 15.80
CA SER A 112 -12.55 -6.31 16.66
C SER A 112 -13.15 -7.50 17.38
N TRP A 113 -13.47 -7.34 18.66
CA TRP A 113 -14.14 -8.36 19.48
C TRP A 113 -15.46 -7.81 19.98
N ARG A 114 -16.55 -8.55 19.78
CA ARG A 114 -17.94 -8.16 20.00
C ARG A 114 -18.48 -7.12 19.00
N ALA A 115 -19.79 -7.12 18.84
CA ALA A 115 -20.52 -6.21 17.99
C ALA A 115 -20.58 -4.80 18.59
N GLN A 116 -19.52 -4.02 18.40
CA GLN A 116 -19.47 -2.61 18.80
C GLN A 116 -18.89 -1.74 17.69
N GLN A 117 -19.26 -0.47 17.71
CA GLN A 117 -18.73 0.52 16.77
C GLN A 117 -17.27 0.82 17.09
N GLY A 118 -16.36 0.51 16.17
CA GLY A 118 -14.95 0.87 16.29
C GLY A 118 -14.74 2.36 16.06
N PHE A 119 -14.90 2.81 14.83
CA PHE A 119 -14.70 4.19 14.42
C PHE A 119 -16.02 4.87 14.08
N LYS A 120 -16.15 6.14 14.46
CA LYS A 120 -17.25 7.00 13.98
C LYS A 120 -17.08 7.29 12.50
N ALA A 121 -18.16 7.80 11.87
CA ALA A 121 -18.11 8.22 10.49
C ALA A 121 -16.96 9.21 10.25
N HIS A 122 -16.07 8.86 9.32
CA HIS A 122 -14.89 9.62 8.93
C HIS A 122 -14.61 9.46 7.44
N CYS A 123 -13.60 10.14 6.95
CA CYS A 123 -13.06 9.94 5.61
C CYS A 123 -11.53 9.89 5.68
N ASP A 124 -10.94 9.12 4.77
CA ASP A 124 -9.49 8.95 4.68
C ASP A 124 -8.88 9.87 3.62
N SER A 125 -7.62 10.22 3.81
CA SER A 125 -6.80 10.97 2.85
C SER A 125 -6.25 10.09 1.71
N THR A 126 -6.55 8.79 1.73
CA THR A 126 -6.11 7.78 0.77
C THR A 126 -7.31 7.07 0.13
N ASP A 127 -7.10 6.43 -1.02
CA ASP A 127 -7.99 5.38 -1.48
C ASP A 127 -7.86 4.17 -0.55
N VAL A 128 -8.96 3.49 -0.23
CA VAL A 128 -8.97 2.37 0.69
C VAL A 128 -9.49 1.11 0.01
N PHE A 129 -8.74 0.00 0.18
CA PHE A 129 -9.20 -1.34 -0.12
C PHE A 129 -9.30 -2.13 1.19
N ALA A 130 -10.53 -2.32 1.69
CA ALA A 130 -10.79 -3.16 2.84
C ALA A 130 -11.03 -4.61 2.38
N ILE A 131 -10.21 -5.55 2.88
CA ILE A 131 -10.32 -6.97 2.58
C ILE A 131 -10.77 -7.69 3.85
N HIS A 132 -11.93 -8.34 3.81
CA HIS A 132 -12.47 -9.06 4.97
C HIS A 132 -11.89 -10.47 5.04
N ILE A 133 -11.31 -10.79 6.20
CA ILE A 133 -10.59 -12.05 6.41
C ILE A 133 -11.41 -13.03 7.23
N GLU A 134 -11.97 -12.58 8.38
CA GLU A 134 -12.68 -13.42 9.31
C GLU A 134 -13.87 -12.72 9.97
N GLY A 135 -14.91 -13.45 10.31
CA GLY A 135 -16.12 -12.90 10.92
C GLY A 135 -16.95 -12.07 9.95
N SER A 136 -17.65 -11.06 10.46
CA SER A 136 -18.40 -10.11 9.63
C SER A 136 -18.37 -8.70 10.20
N LYS A 137 -18.56 -7.72 9.32
CA LYS A 137 -18.56 -6.30 9.65
C LYS A 137 -19.52 -5.54 8.77
N ILE A 138 -20.34 -4.68 9.37
CA ILE A 138 -21.23 -3.79 8.62
C ILE A 138 -20.48 -2.51 8.32
N TRP A 139 -20.38 -2.17 7.05
CA TRP A 139 -19.85 -0.91 6.56
C TRP A 139 -20.99 -0.02 6.09
N ARG A 140 -20.98 1.22 6.55
CA ARG A 140 -21.89 2.26 6.09
C ARG A 140 -21.13 3.29 5.28
N VAL A 141 -21.57 3.49 4.06
CA VAL A 141 -21.00 4.47 3.12
C VAL A 141 -22.01 5.60 2.98
N TYR A 142 -21.56 6.84 3.07
CA TYR A 142 -22.39 8.04 3.03
C TYR A 142 -22.27 8.76 1.68
N GLU A 143 -23.22 9.64 1.35
CA GLU A 143 -23.18 10.44 0.12
C GLU A 143 -21.99 11.39 0.07
N GLY A 144 -21.59 11.91 1.23
CA GLY A 144 -20.55 12.92 1.34
C GLY A 144 -19.17 12.38 0.99
N ARG A 145 -18.42 13.23 0.30
CA ARG A 145 -17.02 13.00 -0.03
C ARG A 145 -16.23 14.30 0.15
N ALA A 146 -15.18 14.27 0.95
CA ALA A 146 -14.27 15.39 1.08
C ALA A 146 -13.48 15.56 -0.22
N ASP A 147 -13.45 16.78 -0.75
CA ASP A 147 -12.70 17.07 -1.97
C ASP A 147 -11.19 16.99 -1.70
N ASN A 148 -10.52 16.09 -2.41
CA ASN A 148 -9.08 15.90 -2.32
C ASN A 148 -8.54 15.84 -0.87
N ALA A 149 -9.17 15.03 0.00
CA ALA A 149 -8.78 14.85 1.39
C ALA A 149 -7.26 14.68 1.55
N THR A 150 -6.69 15.24 2.60
CA THR A 150 -5.23 15.31 2.81
C THR A 150 -4.87 15.13 4.29
N ASP A 151 -3.62 14.73 4.57
CA ASP A 151 -3.04 14.65 5.93
C ASP A 151 -2.32 15.95 6.33
N ILE A 152 -2.36 16.98 5.48
CA ILE A 152 -1.66 18.25 5.76
C ILE A 152 -2.36 18.95 6.91
N ALA A 153 -1.61 19.22 7.99
CA ALA A 153 -2.10 19.90 9.17
C ALA A 153 -2.85 21.20 8.82
N GLY A 154 -4.01 21.38 9.43
CA GLY A 154 -4.94 22.49 9.14
C GLY A 154 -5.91 22.22 7.98
N HIS A 155 -5.71 21.15 7.22
CA HIS A 155 -6.56 20.68 6.12
C HIS A 155 -6.92 19.20 6.22
N ASP A 156 -6.37 18.49 7.21
CA ASP A 156 -6.67 17.09 7.49
C ASP A 156 -8.05 16.92 8.15
N TYR A 157 -8.52 15.68 8.21
CA TYR A 157 -9.80 15.36 8.85
C TYR A 157 -9.90 15.92 10.27
N GLY A 158 -8.86 15.80 11.09
CA GLY A 158 -8.85 16.28 12.48
C GLY A 158 -8.90 17.79 12.66
N SER A 159 -8.69 18.55 11.59
CA SER A 159 -8.73 20.02 11.60
C SER A 159 -10.14 20.59 11.56
N PHE A 160 -11.17 19.77 11.34
CA PHE A 160 -12.57 20.18 11.26
C PHE A 160 -13.36 19.71 12.49
N THR A 161 -14.46 20.43 12.79
CA THR A 161 -15.30 20.12 13.96
C THR A 161 -16.19 18.89 13.70
N PRO A 162 -16.65 18.18 14.76
CA PRO A 162 -17.64 17.11 14.62
C PRO A 162 -18.91 17.52 13.86
N GLU A 163 -19.38 18.75 14.08
CA GLU A 163 -20.57 19.29 13.40
C GLU A 163 -20.32 19.52 11.90
N HIS A 164 -19.07 19.81 11.51
CA HIS A 164 -18.68 19.86 10.11
C HIS A 164 -18.81 18.48 9.49
N HIS A 165 -18.24 17.46 10.11
CA HIS A 165 -18.28 16.07 9.61
C HIS A 165 -19.71 15.52 9.56
N ASP A 166 -20.54 15.80 10.56
CA ASP A 166 -21.93 15.36 10.57
C ASP A 166 -22.74 15.97 9.42
N ARG A 167 -22.43 17.18 8.99
CA ARG A 167 -23.05 17.79 7.81
C ARG A 167 -22.43 17.29 6.51
N ALA A 168 -21.09 17.16 6.47
CA ALA A 168 -20.33 16.81 5.27
C ALA A 168 -20.56 15.37 4.85
N LYS A 169 -20.78 14.44 5.77
CA LYS A 169 -21.06 13.02 5.44
C LYS A 169 -22.35 12.82 4.65
N GLY A 170 -23.33 13.72 4.78
CA GLY A 170 -24.62 13.59 4.09
C GLY A 170 -25.45 12.39 4.57
N LYS A 171 -26.30 11.85 3.68
CA LYS A 171 -27.16 10.72 3.98
C LYS A 171 -26.42 9.39 3.82
N LEU A 172 -26.94 8.36 4.49
CA LEU A 172 -26.49 6.99 4.25
C LEU A 172 -26.82 6.60 2.79
N LEU A 173 -25.79 6.21 2.06
CA LEU A 173 -25.90 5.78 0.67
C LEU A 173 -26.07 4.26 0.59
N GLU A 174 -25.27 3.52 1.34
CA GLU A 174 -25.26 2.07 1.30
C GLU A 174 -24.83 1.49 2.66
N GLU A 175 -25.44 0.37 3.05
CA GLU A 175 -25.03 -0.46 4.18
C GLU A 175 -24.64 -1.83 3.65
N ILE A 176 -23.40 -2.26 3.90
CA ILE A 176 -22.78 -3.44 3.33
C ILE A 176 -22.33 -4.36 4.46
N GLU A 177 -22.84 -5.58 4.51
CA GLU A 177 -22.29 -6.62 5.37
C GLU A 177 -21.13 -7.31 4.67
N MET A 178 -19.90 -7.01 5.10
CA MET A 178 -18.67 -7.64 4.62
C MET A 178 -18.46 -8.99 5.30
N LYS A 179 -18.14 -10.01 4.49
CA LYS A 179 -17.86 -11.40 4.90
C LYS A 179 -16.49 -11.84 4.41
N PRO A 180 -15.92 -12.93 4.94
CA PRO A 180 -14.63 -13.45 4.46
C PRO A 180 -14.60 -13.59 2.94
N GLY A 181 -13.53 -13.07 2.32
CA GLY A 181 -13.36 -13.05 0.87
C GLY A 181 -13.85 -11.78 0.16
N ASP A 182 -14.64 -10.94 0.84
CA ASP A 182 -15.15 -9.69 0.26
C ASP A 182 -14.09 -8.60 0.24
N VAL A 183 -14.20 -7.72 -0.77
CA VAL A 183 -13.38 -6.50 -0.91
C VAL A 183 -14.29 -5.29 -1.02
N LEU A 184 -14.01 -4.25 -0.25
CA LEU A 184 -14.66 -2.95 -0.36
C LEU A 184 -13.63 -1.89 -0.78
N TYR A 185 -13.88 -1.25 -1.91
CA TYR A 185 -13.13 -0.08 -2.35
C TYR A 185 -13.86 1.20 -1.97
N LEU A 186 -13.18 2.08 -1.28
CA LEU A 186 -13.63 3.43 -0.93
C LEU A 186 -12.65 4.43 -1.54
N PRO A 187 -13.12 5.35 -2.41
CA PRO A 187 -12.24 6.37 -2.95
C PRO A 187 -11.86 7.39 -1.86
N LYS A 188 -10.69 7.97 -1.98
CA LYS A 188 -10.18 9.06 -1.15
C LYS A 188 -11.26 10.10 -0.82
N GLY A 189 -11.40 10.42 0.46
CA GLY A 189 -12.36 11.39 0.97
C GLY A 189 -13.78 10.87 1.19
N GLN A 190 -14.10 9.62 0.83
CA GLN A 190 -15.44 9.05 1.01
C GLN A 190 -15.77 8.87 2.49
N TYR A 191 -16.85 9.48 2.97
CA TYR A 191 -17.33 9.27 4.34
C TYR A 191 -17.87 7.86 4.53
N HIS A 192 -17.38 7.20 5.57
CA HIS A 192 -17.77 5.85 5.94
C HIS A 192 -17.59 5.57 7.42
N GLU A 193 -18.21 4.50 7.90
CA GLU A 193 -17.99 3.92 9.23
C GLU A 193 -18.09 2.39 9.16
N ALA A 194 -17.48 1.71 10.12
CA ALA A 194 -17.50 0.26 10.21
C ALA A 194 -17.86 -0.22 11.60
N LEU A 195 -18.83 -1.15 11.67
CA LEU A 195 -19.35 -1.74 12.90
C LEU A 195 -19.12 -3.25 12.86
N ALA A 196 -18.48 -3.81 13.87
CA ALA A 196 -18.42 -5.26 14.00
C ALA A 196 -19.82 -5.83 14.20
N SER A 197 -20.18 -6.85 13.43
CA SER A 197 -21.49 -7.52 13.47
C SER A 197 -21.42 -8.97 13.98
N SER A 198 -20.20 -9.50 14.16
CA SER A 198 -19.93 -10.82 14.72
C SER A 198 -19.18 -10.75 16.05
N ASP A 199 -19.07 -11.88 16.75
CA ASP A 199 -18.35 -11.99 18.03
C ASP A 199 -16.86 -11.64 17.90
N ALA A 200 -16.28 -11.89 16.72
CA ALA A 200 -14.93 -11.46 16.36
C ALA A 200 -14.87 -11.19 14.86
N SER A 201 -14.10 -10.18 14.46
CA SER A 201 -13.86 -9.89 13.05
C SER A 201 -12.43 -9.43 12.81
N LEU A 202 -11.90 -9.81 11.66
CA LEU A 202 -10.55 -9.50 11.23
C LEU A 202 -10.61 -9.00 9.78
N HIS A 203 -10.08 -7.81 9.52
CA HIS A 203 -9.96 -7.30 8.17
C HIS A 203 -8.65 -6.52 7.98
N LEU A 204 -8.18 -6.52 6.75
CA LEU A 204 -7.04 -5.72 6.28
C LEU A 204 -7.59 -4.46 5.62
N SER A 205 -6.97 -3.33 5.87
CA SER A 205 -7.27 -2.06 5.21
C SER A 205 -6.00 -1.53 4.55
N PHE A 206 -5.99 -1.54 3.22
CA PHE A 206 -4.90 -0.98 2.42
C PHE A 206 -5.24 0.46 2.07
N GLY A 207 -4.45 1.40 2.60
CA GLY A 207 -4.49 2.81 2.22
C GLY A 207 -3.52 3.07 1.08
N ILE A 208 -4.03 3.64 -0.03
CA ILE A 208 -3.20 3.94 -1.20
C ILE A 208 -2.93 5.44 -1.27
N GLY A 209 -1.69 5.84 -0.96
CA GLY A 209 -1.23 7.22 -1.04
C GLY A 209 -0.73 7.58 -2.43
N GLN A 210 -1.48 8.43 -3.13
CA GLN A 210 -1.08 8.95 -4.44
C GLN A 210 -0.26 10.23 -4.29
N PRO A 211 0.81 10.44 -5.08
CA PRO A 211 1.49 11.72 -5.15
C PRO A 211 0.56 12.83 -5.62
N THR A 212 0.69 13.99 -5.03
CA THR A 212 -0.13 15.17 -5.29
C THR A 212 0.67 16.29 -5.96
N GLY A 213 -0.01 17.36 -6.38
CA GLY A 213 0.66 18.56 -6.86
C GLY A 213 1.58 19.21 -5.80
N ILE A 214 1.26 19.06 -4.50
CA ILE A 214 2.11 19.52 -3.40
C ILE A 214 3.44 18.75 -3.37
N ASP A 215 3.40 17.43 -3.61
CA ASP A 215 4.61 16.61 -3.69
C ASP A 215 5.49 17.03 -4.87
N VAL A 216 4.88 17.35 -6.03
CA VAL A 216 5.58 17.88 -7.20
C VAL A 216 6.27 19.20 -6.87
N ILE A 217 5.56 20.16 -6.26
CA ILE A 217 6.13 21.46 -5.88
C ILE A 217 7.22 21.28 -4.80
N SER A 218 6.99 20.43 -3.81
CA SER A 218 7.98 20.14 -2.77
C SER A 218 9.28 19.56 -3.35
N ARG A 219 9.15 18.71 -4.39
CA ARG A 219 10.29 18.17 -5.12
C ARG A 219 11.00 19.25 -5.92
N LEU A 220 10.25 20.09 -6.63
CA LEU A 220 10.78 21.22 -7.37
C LEU A 220 11.60 22.15 -6.46
N VAL A 221 11.05 22.52 -5.31
CA VAL A 221 11.74 23.42 -4.34
C VAL A 221 13.14 22.91 -3.97
N ARG A 222 13.36 21.59 -3.92
CA ARG A 222 14.67 21.00 -3.61
C ARG A 222 15.73 21.24 -4.70
N SER A 223 15.32 21.45 -5.95
CA SER A 223 16.23 21.73 -7.08
C SER A 223 16.44 23.23 -7.33
N LEU A 224 15.55 24.10 -6.82
CA LEU A 224 15.66 25.55 -7.03
C LEU A 224 16.98 26.17 -6.54
N PRO A 225 17.64 25.67 -5.46
CA PRO A 225 18.93 26.21 -5.03
C PRO A 225 20.06 26.14 -6.06
N ASP A 226 19.93 25.30 -7.09
CA ASP A 226 20.94 25.21 -8.17
C ASP A 226 20.92 26.45 -9.07
N GLU A 227 19.82 27.18 -9.09
CA GLU A 227 19.67 28.40 -9.89
C GLU A 227 19.89 29.67 -9.05
N SER A 228 20.70 30.60 -9.59
CA SER A 228 21.06 31.83 -8.88
C SER A 228 19.90 32.72 -8.56
N LEU A 229 18.86 32.77 -9.40
CA LEU A 229 17.65 33.57 -9.20
C LEU A 229 16.99 33.29 -7.84
N PHE A 230 16.85 31.99 -7.48
CA PHE A 230 16.20 31.60 -6.23
C PHE A 230 17.06 31.80 -4.98
N ARG A 231 18.38 32.07 -5.15
CA ARG A 231 19.31 32.41 -4.07
C ARG A 231 19.51 33.91 -3.89
N GLN A 232 18.94 34.74 -4.76
CA GLN A 232 19.02 36.19 -4.64
C GLN A 232 18.24 36.68 -3.42
N SER A 233 18.82 37.65 -2.72
CA SER A 233 18.13 38.34 -1.64
C SER A 233 16.93 39.12 -2.19
N LEU A 234 15.83 39.10 -1.44
CA LEU A 234 14.68 39.94 -1.78
C LEU A 234 15.08 41.43 -1.78
N PRO A 235 14.51 42.25 -2.68
CA PRO A 235 14.67 43.68 -2.63
C PRO A 235 14.27 44.29 -1.28
N HIS A 236 14.82 45.45 -0.92
CA HIS A 236 14.46 46.11 0.32
C HIS A 236 12.93 46.41 0.37
N PHE A 237 12.30 46.27 1.54
CA PHE A 237 10.84 46.29 1.72
C PHE A 237 10.18 47.64 1.29
N ASP A 238 10.91 48.72 1.22
CA ASP A 238 10.44 50.02 0.76
C ASP A 238 10.52 50.23 -0.78
N ARG A 239 10.88 49.17 -1.53
CA ARG A 239 10.99 49.15 -3.01
C ARG A 239 9.89 48.27 -3.63
N PRO A 240 8.63 48.65 -3.58
CA PRO A 240 7.52 47.78 -4.01
C PRO A 240 7.58 47.38 -5.49
N GLN A 241 8.15 48.24 -6.34
CA GLN A 241 8.31 47.93 -7.76
C GLN A 241 9.36 46.85 -7.97
N ALA A 242 10.52 46.95 -7.31
CA ALA A 242 11.55 45.94 -7.38
C ALA A 242 11.08 44.58 -6.83
N HIS A 243 10.24 44.57 -5.79
CA HIS A 243 9.58 43.36 -5.29
C HIS A 243 8.69 42.71 -6.36
N ARG A 244 7.86 43.48 -7.02
CA ARG A 244 6.99 42.95 -8.09
C ARG A 244 7.76 42.36 -9.25
N GLU A 245 8.86 43.03 -9.67
CA GLU A 245 9.73 42.55 -10.75
C GLU A 245 10.45 41.26 -10.36
N HIS A 246 10.98 41.18 -9.14
CA HIS A 246 11.65 39.99 -8.64
C HIS A 246 10.71 38.80 -8.52
N LEU A 247 9.48 39.00 -7.94
CA LEU A 247 8.49 37.94 -7.84
C LEU A 247 7.99 37.49 -9.22
N ARG A 248 7.88 38.41 -10.19
CA ARG A 248 7.53 38.02 -11.57
C ARG A 248 8.62 37.16 -12.20
N ALA A 249 9.89 37.54 -12.04
CA ALA A 249 11.00 36.73 -12.55
C ALA A 249 11.01 35.30 -11.95
N ILE A 250 10.74 35.18 -10.64
CA ILE A 250 10.58 33.88 -9.97
C ILE A 250 9.41 33.09 -10.56
N ALA A 251 8.24 33.73 -10.72
CA ALA A 251 7.04 33.07 -11.24
C ALA A 251 7.25 32.58 -12.68
N ASP A 252 7.81 33.46 -13.53
CA ASP A 252 8.12 33.11 -14.94
C ASP A 252 9.09 31.92 -15.00
N ARG A 253 10.13 31.92 -14.17
CA ARG A 253 11.08 30.83 -14.15
C ARG A 253 10.48 29.50 -13.64
N ILE A 254 9.67 29.52 -12.60
CA ILE A 254 8.92 28.35 -12.14
C ILE A 254 8.01 27.84 -13.24
N HIS A 255 7.31 28.73 -13.94
CA HIS A 255 6.46 28.35 -15.07
C HIS A 255 7.28 27.64 -16.18
N GLU A 256 8.40 28.24 -16.59
CA GLU A 256 9.29 27.61 -17.59
C GLU A 256 9.74 26.22 -17.19
N ILE A 257 10.11 25.99 -15.92
CA ILE A 257 10.51 24.68 -15.42
C ILE A 257 9.33 23.70 -15.49
N LEU A 258 8.15 24.11 -15.04
CA LEU A 258 6.97 23.24 -14.95
C LEU A 258 6.46 22.79 -16.33
N ILE A 259 6.62 23.58 -17.38
CA ILE A 259 6.17 23.22 -18.74
C ILE A 259 7.19 22.39 -19.53
N GLN A 260 8.39 22.14 -18.99
CA GLN A 260 9.37 21.30 -19.68
C GLN A 260 8.90 19.84 -19.80
N ALA A 261 8.95 19.30 -20.99
CA ALA A 261 8.61 17.88 -21.23
C ALA A 261 9.47 16.92 -20.38
N SER A 262 10.76 17.26 -20.20
CA SER A 262 11.69 16.49 -19.37
C SER A 262 11.25 16.41 -17.89
N LEU A 263 10.63 17.45 -17.35
CA LEU A 263 10.09 17.40 -15.98
C LEU A 263 8.93 16.43 -15.87
N SER A 264 8.01 16.40 -16.85
CA SER A 264 6.91 15.43 -16.89
C SER A 264 7.44 13.99 -16.84
N ASP A 265 8.47 13.68 -17.63
CA ASP A 265 9.09 12.36 -17.64
C ASP A 265 9.76 12.05 -16.30
N GLN A 266 10.51 13.00 -15.73
CA GLN A 266 11.12 12.86 -14.40
C GLN A 266 10.08 12.61 -13.28
N ILE A 267 8.92 13.27 -13.33
CA ILE A 267 7.84 13.06 -12.35
C ILE A 267 7.22 11.67 -12.52
N ARG A 268 7.00 11.22 -13.75
CA ARG A 268 6.50 9.87 -14.02
C ARG A 268 7.48 8.79 -13.56
N ASP A 269 8.76 8.96 -13.83
CA ASP A 269 9.82 8.06 -13.37
C ASP A 269 9.88 8.03 -11.85
N TRP A 270 9.86 9.18 -11.20
CA TRP A 270 9.82 9.28 -9.75
C TRP A 270 8.57 8.59 -9.15
N GLN A 271 7.39 8.77 -9.73
CA GLN A 271 6.17 8.11 -9.27
C GLN A 271 6.30 6.57 -9.38
N ARG A 272 6.82 6.10 -10.52
CA ARG A 272 7.10 4.68 -10.73
C ARG A 272 8.12 4.15 -9.72
N ASP A 273 9.25 4.84 -9.58
CA ASP A 273 10.32 4.42 -8.67
C ASP A 273 9.82 4.37 -7.22
N ARG A 274 9.02 5.36 -6.79
CA ARG A 274 8.39 5.37 -5.47
C ARG A 274 7.50 4.14 -5.27
N ALA A 275 6.60 3.85 -6.20
CA ALA A 275 5.71 2.69 -6.11
C ALA A 275 6.47 1.36 -6.12
N MET A 276 7.69 1.32 -6.67
CA MET A 276 8.52 0.12 -6.73
C MET A 276 9.46 -0.01 -5.53
N SER A 277 10.01 1.09 -5.02
CA SER A 277 10.99 1.09 -3.92
C SER A 277 10.38 0.81 -2.55
N GLU A 278 9.12 1.17 -2.35
CA GLU A 278 8.39 0.93 -1.10
C GLU A 278 7.90 -0.53 -0.95
N ARG A 279 8.36 -1.43 -1.82
CA ARG A 279 8.03 -2.85 -1.71
C ARG A 279 8.86 -3.51 -0.63
N CYS A 280 8.17 -4.23 0.26
CA CYS A 280 8.85 -5.04 1.27
C CYS A 280 9.58 -6.20 0.61
N GLY A 281 10.86 -6.34 0.93
CA GLY A 281 11.65 -7.50 0.51
C GLY A 281 11.26 -8.75 1.30
N HIS A 282 11.13 -9.86 0.62
CA HIS A 282 10.99 -11.16 1.25
C HIS A 282 12.24 -11.98 1.06
N TYR A 283 12.66 -12.64 2.14
CA TYR A 283 13.73 -13.61 2.11
C TYR A 283 13.10 -15.00 2.13
N ASP A 284 13.32 -15.77 1.07
CA ASP A 284 13.01 -17.20 1.03
C ASP A 284 14.33 -17.94 0.87
N LEU A 285 14.84 -18.42 1.99
CA LEU A 285 16.12 -19.12 2.00
C LEU A 285 15.92 -20.51 1.37
N PRO A 286 16.85 -20.97 0.51
CA PRO A 286 16.72 -22.27 -0.13
C PRO A 286 16.61 -23.38 0.93
N SER A 287 15.61 -24.24 0.76
CA SER A 287 15.50 -25.45 1.55
C SER A 287 16.67 -26.40 1.22
N ARG A 288 16.93 -27.40 2.08
CA ARG A 288 18.02 -28.39 1.88
C ARG A 288 17.90 -29.19 0.57
N GLU A 289 16.76 -29.22 -0.05
CA GLU A 289 16.57 -29.75 -1.40
C GLU A 289 16.83 -28.60 -2.36
N HIS A 290 17.92 -28.67 -3.11
CA HIS A 290 18.44 -27.68 -4.05
C HIS A 290 17.53 -27.53 -5.27
N THR A 291 16.29 -27.12 -5.10
CA THR A 291 15.44 -26.69 -6.20
C THR A 291 15.53 -25.17 -6.29
N THR A 292 16.13 -24.69 -7.37
CA THR A 292 16.15 -23.24 -7.65
C THR A 292 14.72 -22.78 -7.85
N ARG A 293 14.27 -21.85 -7.01
CA ARG A 293 12.93 -21.29 -7.03
C ARG A 293 12.97 -19.83 -7.41
N PHE A 294 11.97 -19.39 -8.16
CA PHE A 294 11.87 -18.03 -8.66
C PHE A 294 10.52 -17.45 -8.30
N ARG A 295 10.53 -16.19 -7.90
CA ARG A 295 9.33 -15.36 -7.84
C ARG A 295 9.08 -14.75 -9.21
N VAL A 296 7.83 -14.79 -9.67
CA VAL A 296 7.43 -14.23 -10.97
C VAL A 296 6.90 -12.82 -10.81
N ARG A 297 7.38 -11.91 -11.62
CA ARG A 297 6.87 -10.53 -11.74
C ARG A 297 6.17 -10.36 -13.08
N SER A 298 4.93 -10.81 -13.17
CA SER A 298 4.17 -10.83 -14.43
C SER A 298 3.51 -9.49 -14.78
N LEU A 299 3.56 -8.49 -13.90
CA LEU A 299 2.80 -7.25 -14.08
C LEU A 299 3.36 -6.37 -15.21
N GLY A 300 2.52 -6.11 -16.22
CA GLY A 300 2.91 -5.37 -17.41
C GLY A 300 3.69 -6.19 -18.42
N VAL A 301 3.81 -7.50 -18.21
CA VAL A 301 4.48 -8.45 -19.11
C VAL A 301 3.41 -9.25 -19.87
N GLN A 302 3.51 -9.31 -21.19
CA GLN A 302 2.58 -10.06 -22.04
C GLN A 302 3.35 -10.78 -23.14
N VAL A 303 2.92 -12.01 -23.44
CA VAL A 303 3.38 -12.72 -24.63
C VAL A 303 2.59 -12.21 -25.83
N ASP A 304 3.29 -11.75 -26.87
CA ASP A 304 2.70 -11.30 -28.13
C ASP A 304 3.21 -12.18 -29.28
N SER A 305 2.31 -12.90 -29.88
CA SER A 305 2.58 -13.80 -31.01
C SER A 305 2.04 -13.26 -32.35
N THR A 306 1.55 -12.02 -32.40
CA THR A 306 0.90 -11.45 -33.60
C THR A 306 1.87 -11.12 -34.72
N GLY A 307 3.18 -10.95 -34.45
CA GLY A 307 4.22 -10.52 -35.38
C GLY A 307 5.00 -11.64 -36.09
N GLY A 308 4.59 -12.92 -35.94
CA GLY A 308 5.24 -14.07 -36.57
C GLY A 308 6.43 -14.65 -35.78
N VAL A 309 7.13 -13.85 -34.97
CA VAL A 309 8.08 -14.32 -33.94
C VAL A 309 7.49 -13.93 -32.60
N PRO A 310 7.24 -14.87 -31.69
CA PRO A 310 6.70 -14.55 -30.38
C PRO A 310 7.70 -13.73 -29.58
N VAL A 311 7.19 -12.66 -28.95
CA VAL A 311 7.97 -11.78 -28.07
C VAL A 311 7.31 -11.62 -26.71
N LEU A 312 8.10 -11.41 -25.69
CA LEU A 312 7.65 -10.96 -24.37
C LEU A 312 7.74 -9.44 -24.34
N ARG A 313 6.60 -8.77 -24.25
CA ARG A 313 6.57 -7.32 -24.02
C ARG A 313 6.78 -7.06 -22.54
N VAL A 314 7.82 -6.30 -22.24
CA VAL A 314 8.21 -5.93 -20.89
C VAL A 314 8.19 -4.41 -20.75
N PRO A 315 8.04 -3.86 -19.53
CA PRO A 315 8.24 -2.43 -19.30
C PRO A 315 9.64 -1.99 -19.78
N GLY A 316 9.67 -1.24 -20.89
CA GLY A 316 10.92 -0.73 -21.48
C GLY A 316 11.47 -1.47 -22.70
N GLY A 317 10.80 -2.53 -23.19
CA GLY A 317 11.28 -3.22 -24.40
C GLY A 317 10.54 -4.50 -24.74
N GLU A 318 11.15 -5.26 -25.62
CA GLU A 318 10.67 -6.57 -26.06
C GLU A 318 11.81 -7.59 -25.91
N LEU A 319 11.49 -8.79 -25.37
CA LEU A 319 12.38 -9.93 -25.31
C LEU A 319 11.91 -10.97 -26.35
N PRO A 320 12.66 -11.23 -27.41
CA PRO A 320 12.30 -12.28 -28.37
C PRO A 320 12.29 -13.65 -27.70
N LEU A 321 11.28 -14.45 -27.99
CA LEU A 321 11.21 -15.85 -27.53
C LEU A 321 11.71 -16.77 -28.63
N GLU A 322 12.48 -17.77 -28.23
CA GLU A 322 12.95 -18.81 -29.15
C GLU A 322 11.84 -19.83 -29.45
N SER A 323 12.08 -20.67 -30.45
CA SER A 323 11.11 -21.68 -30.85
C SER A 323 10.79 -22.65 -29.70
N GLY A 324 9.50 -22.71 -29.32
CA GLY A 324 9.01 -23.55 -28.23
C GLY A 324 8.96 -22.89 -26.86
N GLU A 325 9.53 -21.69 -26.68
CA GLU A 325 9.55 -20.98 -25.38
C GLU A 325 8.22 -20.29 -25.04
N GLU A 326 7.38 -19.98 -26.05
CA GLU A 326 6.11 -19.25 -25.87
C GLU A 326 5.22 -19.88 -24.80
N GLY A 327 5.04 -21.21 -24.88
CA GLY A 327 4.23 -21.95 -23.90
C GLY A 327 4.81 -21.94 -22.50
N ALA A 328 6.14 -22.01 -22.38
CA ALA A 328 6.84 -21.96 -21.10
C ALA A 328 6.76 -20.55 -20.47
N ALA A 329 7.01 -19.52 -21.27
CA ALA A 329 6.92 -18.13 -20.83
C ALA A 329 5.49 -17.80 -20.36
N SER A 330 4.47 -18.14 -21.16
CA SER A 330 3.05 -17.93 -20.76
C SER A 330 2.72 -18.65 -19.46
N TRP A 331 3.13 -19.92 -19.33
CA TRP A 331 2.88 -20.73 -18.14
C TRP A 331 3.58 -20.17 -16.90
N ILE A 332 4.80 -19.65 -17.03
CA ILE A 332 5.54 -18.98 -15.95
C ILE A 332 4.79 -17.73 -15.51
N LEU A 333 4.36 -16.88 -16.45
CA LEU A 333 3.70 -15.59 -16.15
C LEU A 333 2.35 -15.72 -15.44
N GLU A 334 1.70 -16.87 -15.52
CA GLU A 334 0.44 -17.16 -14.81
C GLU A 334 0.63 -17.51 -13.34
N ARG A 335 1.87 -17.51 -12.82
CA ARG A 335 2.21 -17.96 -11.49
C ARG A 335 2.92 -16.88 -10.67
N ASP A 336 2.79 -17.00 -9.36
CA ASP A 336 3.55 -16.15 -8.43
C ASP A 336 4.97 -16.68 -8.19
N TYR A 337 5.13 -18.02 -8.30
CA TYR A 337 6.39 -18.74 -8.07
C TYR A 337 6.52 -19.91 -9.05
N VAL A 338 7.75 -20.19 -9.45
CA VAL A 338 8.09 -21.37 -10.24
C VAL A 338 9.38 -22.01 -9.74
N GLU A 339 9.48 -23.33 -9.84
CA GLU A 339 10.71 -24.08 -9.61
C GLU A 339 11.33 -24.48 -10.95
N GLU A 340 12.65 -24.34 -11.07
CA GLU A 340 13.38 -24.72 -12.29
C GLU A 340 13.05 -26.17 -12.70
N SER A 341 13.07 -27.09 -11.73
CA SER A 341 12.74 -28.50 -11.94
C SER A 341 11.30 -28.75 -12.44
N GLU A 342 10.37 -27.88 -12.07
CA GLU A 342 8.97 -27.93 -12.53
C GLU A 342 8.85 -27.47 -13.98
N VAL A 343 9.58 -26.40 -14.35
CA VAL A 343 9.65 -25.91 -15.73
C VAL A 343 10.30 -26.98 -16.63
N GLU A 344 11.43 -27.56 -16.21
CA GLU A 344 12.11 -28.64 -16.95
C GLU A 344 11.18 -29.84 -17.17
N LYS A 345 10.47 -30.27 -16.15
CA LYS A 345 9.56 -31.42 -16.21
C LYS A 345 8.39 -31.18 -17.17
N ARG A 346 7.82 -29.95 -17.15
CA ARG A 346 6.65 -29.59 -17.92
C ARG A 346 7.00 -29.30 -19.37
N PHE A 347 8.13 -28.68 -19.60
CA PHE A 347 8.61 -28.24 -20.91
C PHE A 347 9.87 -29.01 -21.33
N ALA A 348 9.87 -30.31 -21.10
CA ALA A 348 10.99 -31.19 -21.41
C ALA A 348 11.46 -31.10 -22.89
N ALA A 349 10.61 -30.67 -23.80
CA ALA A 349 10.95 -30.43 -25.21
C ALA A 349 11.99 -29.31 -25.43
N LEU A 350 12.13 -28.37 -24.47
CA LEU A 350 13.16 -27.31 -24.51
C LEU A 350 14.55 -27.86 -24.11
N GLY A 351 14.58 -28.97 -23.41
CA GLY A 351 15.80 -29.50 -22.78
C GLY A 351 16.27 -28.65 -21.59
N PRO A 352 17.16 -29.17 -20.73
CA PRO A 352 17.66 -28.42 -19.56
C PRO A 352 18.33 -27.09 -19.97
N ASP A 353 19.19 -27.11 -20.97
CA ASP A 353 19.90 -25.91 -21.43
C ASP A 353 18.94 -24.82 -21.96
N GLY A 354 17.85 -25.21 -22.66
CA GLY A 354 16.83 -24.29 -23.17
C GLY A 354 16.03 -23.66 -22.03
N VAL A 355 15.67 -24.46 -21.01
CA VAL A 355 14.98 -23.94 -19.80
C VAL A 355 15.87 -22.98 -19.03
N GLN A 356 17.14 -23.34 -18.81
CA GLN A 356 18.09 -22.45 -18.12
C GLN A 356 18.33 -21.14 -18.89
N ASN A 357 18.43 -21.19 -20.21
CA ASN A 357 18.56 -19.98 -21.05
C ASN A 357 17.32 -19.09 -20.93
N LEU A 358 16.13 -19.66 -21.04
CA LEU A 358 14.88 -18.90 -20.87
C LEU A 358 14.83 -18.26 -19.47
N ILE A 359 15.09 -19.02 -18.42
CA ILE A 359 15.11 -18.52 -17.03
C ILE A 359 16.11 -17.37 -16.87
N ALA A 360 17.35 -17.54 -17.35
CA ALA A 360 18.38 -16.51 -17.25
C ALA A 360 17.98 -15.20 -17.98
N ARG A 361 17.33 -15.31 -19.12
CA ARG A 361 16.81 -14.15 -19.86
C ARG A 361 15.65 -13.46 -19.13
N LEU A 362 14.76 -14.23 -18.51
CA LEU A 362 13.67 -13.69 -17.68
C LEU A 362 14.20 -13.04 -16.40
N GLU A 363 15.28 -13.60 -15.77
CA GLU A 363 15.98 -12.95 -14.65
C GLU A 363 16.62 -11.62 -15.09
N ALA A 364 17.31 -11.60 -16.23
CA ALA A 364 17.95 -10.39 -16.77
C ALA A 364 16.94 -9.26 -17.06
N CYS A 365 15.69 -9.63 -17.40
CA CYS A 365 14.60 -8.68 -17.58
C CYS A 365 13.83 -8.37 -16.29
N SER A 366 14.28 -8.85 -15.13
CA SER A 366 13.62 -8.71 -13.83
C SER A 366 12.17 -9.25 -13.80
N ILE A 367 11.88 -10.24 -14.63
CA ILE A 367 10.61 -10.98 -14.63
C ILE A 367 10.67 -12.11 -13.60
N LEU A 368 11.83 -12.70 -13.42
CA LEU A 368 12.10 -13.69 -12.39
C LEU A 368 13.11 -13.16 -11.39
N ASP A 369 12.79 -13.28 -10.12
CA ASP A 369 13.73 -13.07 -9.03
C ASP A 369 14.06 -14.43 -8.40
N ARG A 370 15.33 -14.81 -8.38
CA ARG A 370 15.80 -16.01 -7.70
C ARG A 370 15.61 -15.88 -6.20
N ILE A 371 14.99 -16.88 -5.56
CA ILE A 371 14.70 -16.92 -4.13
C ILE A 371 15.17 -18.22 -3.51
#